data_03cfdf305024075e7ba26b0990a25fc0
#
_entry.id   03cfdf305024075e7ba26b0990a25fc0
#
_cell.length_a   1.000
_cell.length_b   1.000
_cell.length_c   1.000
_cell.angle_alpha   90.00
_cell.angle_beta   90.00
_cell.angle_gamma   90.00
#
_symmetry.space_group_name_H-M   'P 1'
#
loop_
_entity.id
_entity.type
_entity.pdbx_description
1 polymer ?
#
loop_
_entity_poly.entity_id
_entity_poly.type
_entity_poly.pdbx_seq_one_letter_code
_entity_poly.pdbx_strand_id
1 'polypeptide(L)'
;MPEISIITTFYDAVDYLPLTVKAILDSTFTDFELLLIDDGGPNDCGKICDILAETDPRIRVFHKKNGGPASAANVGLKNARGRYIATVDSDDIIEPTMLETLYRQIQESGCPMAACAGDCIDGQGNPLPGYNPVVCSLTGKIDALELFRDAFSTGSFYGPLSWNKLIDIRLFRDRGILYDEKMFYGDDASVLHRVFEGQTIYCTNQFLYHYRSRQGSMTALTFNPRKLDDLTMYYDWVQFFAARPQYAEIYRLGLKRFWQVYYLFYHQAVQAGKMADCHQAFAPHFEHLKELSRPLLAQCGLSIGEKLRLRLFLFNPALAYKLARLRGNLSK
;
A
#
# COMPACT_ATOMS: atom_id res chain seq x y z
N MET A 1 25.84 -8.38 12.26
CA MET A 1 24.90 -7.84 11.24
C MET A 1 23.58 -7.68 11.99
N PRO A 2 22.83 -6.63 11.78
CA PRO A 2 21.55 -6.45 12.47
C PRO A 2 20.56 -7.54 12.07
N GLU A 3 19.62 -7.84 12.93
CA GLU A 3 18.54 -8.79 12.63
C GLU A 3 17.45 -8.15 11.78
N ILE A 4 17.15 -6.86 12.00
CA ILE A 4 16.12 -6.11 11.26
C ILE A 4 16.75 -4.92 10.54
N SER A 5 16.41 -4.71 9.27
CA SER A 5 16.63 -3.43 8.57
C SER A 5 15.29 -2.69 8.46
N ILE A 6 15.23 -1.50 9.02
CA ILE A 6 14.08 -0.60 8.89
C ILE A 6 14.35 0.34 7.73
N ILE A 7 13.44 0.43 6.78
CA ILE A 7 13.55 1.28 5.60
C ILE A 7 12.55 2.43 5.74
N THR A 8 13.06 3.66 5.78
CA THR A 8 12.25 4.88 5.78
C THR A 8 12.64 5.72 4.58
N THR A 9 11.73 5.83 3.63
CA THR A 9 11.88 6.66 2.42
C THR A 9 11.23 8.01 2.63
N PHE A 10 11.82 9.09 2.10
CA PHE A 10 11.23 10.43 2.24
C PHE A 10 11.64 11.34 1.07
N TYR A 11 10.77 12.33 0.82
CA TYR A 11 11.00 13.37 -0.18
C TYR A 11 10.82 14.77 0.43
N ASP A 12 9.75 14.98 1.21
CA ASP A 12 9.46 16.25 1.91
C ASP A 12 8.83 15.93 3.27
N ALA A 13 9.67 15.68 4.27
CA ALA A 13 9.25 15.23 5.60
C ALA A 13 10.01 15.94 6.74
N VAL A 14 10.49 17.18 6.53
CA VAL A 14 11.32 17.93 7.47
C VAL A 14 10.73 17.97 8.87
N ASP A 15 9.41 18.22 8.97
CA ASP A 15 8.72 18.42 10.25
C ASP A 15 8.48 17.11 11.02
N TYR A 16 8.36 15.98 10.31
CA TYR A 16 7.92 14.71 10.90
C TYR A 16 9.03 13.68 11.05
N LEU A 17 10.01 13.70 10.15
CA LEU A 17 11.08 12.70 10.13
C LEU A 17 11.83 12.57 11.47
N PRO A 18 12.16 13.66 12.19
CA PRO A 18 12.78 13.52 13.52
C PRO A 18 11.89 12.80 14.54
N LEU A 19 10.55 12.97 14.45
CA LEU A 19 9.59 12.29 15.33
C LEU A 19 9.52 10.80 15.00
N THR A 20 9.47 10.45 13.71
CA THR A 20 9.49 9.07 13.23
C THR A 20 10.78 8.36 13.63
N VAL A 21 11.94 8.99 13.40
CA VAL A 21 13.25 8.45 13.77
C VAL A 21 13.31 8.22 15.27
N LYS A 22 12.84 9.18 16.09
CA LYS A 22 12.78 9.01 17.53
C LYS A 22 11.93 7.82 17.94
N ALA A 23 10.72 7.66 17.35
CA ALA A 23 9.84 6.53 17.65
C ALA A 23 10.48 5.18 17.29
N ILE A 24 11.23 5.12 16.19
CA ILE A 24 11.99 3.92 15.80
C ILE A 24 13.12 3.63 16.79
N LEU A 25 13.88 4.64 17.19
CA LEU A 25 15.01 4.49 18.13
C LEU A 25 14.57 4.10 19.55
N ASP A 26 13.35 4.49 19.95
CA ASP A 26 12.72 4.13 21.23
C ASP A 26 12.23 2.66 21.24
N SER A 27 12.41 1.88 20.18
CA SER A 27 11.99 0.47 20.11
C SER A 27 12.68 -0.38 21.19
N THR A 28 11.87 -1.28 21.80
CA THR A 28 12.38 -2.28 22.77
C THR A 28 13.28 -3.33 22.12
N PHE A 29 13.08 -3.59 20.82
CA PHE A 29 13.99 -4.41 20.03
C PHE A 29 15.17 -3.57 19.53
N THR A 30 16.39 -3.91 19.92
CA THR A 30 17.57 -3.06 19.71
C THR A 30 18.50 -3.51 18.59
N ASP A 31 18.40 -4.78 18.11
CA ASP A 31 19.26 -5.32 17.06
C ASP A 31 18.74 -5.00 15.66
N PHE A 32 18.74 -3.71 15.34
CA PHE A 32 18.32 -3.21 14.01
C PHE A 32 19.27 -2.17 13.44
N GLU A 33 19.19 -1.96 12.13
CA GLU A 33 19.66 -0.76 11.45
C GLU A 33 18.48 0.04 10.89
N LEU A 34 18.62 1.36 10.82
CA LEU A 34 17.66 2.27 10.21
C LEU A 34 18.27 2.86 8.92
N LEU A 35 17.66 2.59 7.79
CA LEU A 35 18.05 3.12 6.49
C LEU A 35 17.14 4.31 6.15
N LEU A 36 17.69 5.52 6.19
CA LEU A 36 17.03 6.74 5.76
C LEU A 36 17.35 6.97 4.28
N ILE A 37 16.33 6.91 3.42
CA ILE A 37 16.50 7.05 1.98
C ILE A 37 15.94 8.39 1.54
N ASP A 38 16.81 9.35 1.30
CA ASP A 38 16.49 10.67 0.77
C ASP A 38 16.31 10.59 -0.76
N ASP A 39 15.08 10.74 -1.22
CA ASP A 39 14.72 10.76 -2.64
C ASP A 39 14.91 12.15 -3.29
N GLY A 40 15.89 12.91 -2.84
CA GLY A 40 16.25 14.20 -3.41
C GLY A 40 15.19 15.28 -3.19
N GLY A 41 14.64 15.32 -1.98
CA GLY A 41 13.58 16.25 -1.59
C GLY A 41 14.05 17.71 -1.50
N PRO A 42 13.10 18.67 -1.49
CA PRO A 42 13.38 20.07 -1.19
C PRO A 42 13.71 20.27 0.30
N ASN A 43 14.08 21.47 0.68
CA ASN A 43 14.07 21.96 2.08
C ASN A 43 15.03 21.25 3.06
N ASP A 44 16.29 21.08 2.73
CA ASP A 44 17.32 20.58 3.66
C ASP A 44 17.01 19.20 4.32
N CYS A 45 16.04 18.45 3.80
CA CYS A 45 15.70 17.10 4.32
C CYS A 45 16.93 16.20 4.43
N GLY A 46 17.80 16.23 3.42
CA GLY A 46 19.07 15.48 3.43
C GLY A 46 19.98 15.86 4.60
N LYS A 47 20.10 17.17 4.91
CA LYS A 47 20.93 17.64 6.05
C LYS A 47 20.38 17.15 7.40
N ILE A 48 19.06 17.14 7.56
CA ILE A 48 18.42 16.62 8.78
C ILE A 48 18.77 15.15 8.98
N CYS A 49 18.76 14.37 7.91
CA CYS A 49 19.14 12.95 7.98
C CYS A 49 20.59 12.76 8.37
N ASP A 50 21.50 13.57 7.84
CA ASP A 50 22.91 13.52 8.21
C ASP A 50 23.10 13.83 9.70
N ILE A 51 22.42 14.86 10.21
CA ILE A 51 22.42 15.20 11.63
C ILE A 51 21.86 14.04 12.47
N LEU A 52 20.77 13.43 12.05
CA LEU A 52 20.18 12.29 12.76
C LEU A 52 21.16 11.10 12.79
N ALA A 53 21.87 10.84 11.69
CA ALA A 53 22.86 9.77 11.62
C ALA A 53 24.07 9.97 12.55
N GLU A 54 24.41 11.22 12.89
CA GLU A 54 25.43 11.51 13.89
C GLU A 54 24.99 11.16 15.33
N THR A 55 23.68 11.06 15.58
CA THR A 55 23.14 10.79 16.93
C THR A 55 23.09 9.33 17.32
N ASP A 56 23.00 8.41 16.33
CA ASP A 56 22.89 6.97 16.61
C ASP A 56 23.58 6.15 15.49
N PRO A 57 24.55 5.29 15.84
CA PRO A 57 25.33 4.51 14.87
C PRO A 57 24.50 3.45 14.10
N ARG A 58 23.27 3.19 14.51
CA ARG A 58 22.34 2.30 13.77
C ARG A 58 21.75 2.96 12.54
N ILE A 59 21.83 4.31 12.42
CA ILE A 59 21.28 5.06 11.29
C ILE A 59 22.30 5.09 10.15
N ARG A 60 21.81 4.82 8.93
CA ARG A 60 22.55 4.92 7.68
C ARG A 60 21.73 5.73 6.67
N VAL A 61 22.33 6.74 6.09
CA VAL A 61 21.68 7.65 5.12
C VAL A 61 22.10 7.31 3.70
N PHE A 62 21.17 7.40 2.78
CA PHE A 62 21.37 7.25 1.35
C PHE A 62 20.69 8.38 0.61
N HIS A 63 21.46 9.27 0.01
CA HIS A 63 20.96 10.33 -0.85
C HIS A 63 20.88 9.86 -2.30
N LYS A 64 19.77 10.17 -2.97
CA LYS A 64 19.64 9.89 -4.40
C LYS A 64 18.89 11.01 -5.12
N LYS A 65 19.04 11.07 -6.44
CA LYS A 65 18.18 11.92 -7.27
C LYS A 65 16.74 11.41 -7.19
N ASN A 66 15.77 12.33 -7.14
CA ASN A 66 14.35 11.98 -7.13
C ASN A 66 14.00 10.96 -8.22
N GLY A 67 13.39 9.86 -7.81
CA GLY A 67 12.93 8.77 -8.66
C GLY A 67 11.60 8.20 -8.19
N GLY A 68 11.01 8.77 -7.14
CA GLY A 68 9.73 8.33 -6.56
C GLY A 68 9.89 7.26 -5.47
N PRO A 69 8.77 6.95 -4.76
CA PRO A 69 8.78 6.09 -3.58
C PRO A 69 9.28 4.68 -3.88
N ALA A 70 8.85 4.06 -4.99
CA ALA A 70 9.31 2.75 -5.42
C ALA A 70 10.84 2.69 -5.64
N SER A 71 11.40 3.73 -6.28
CA SER A 71 12.84 3.84 -6.52
C SER A 71 13.62 3.99 -5.20
N ALA A 72 13.10 4.76 -4.25
CA ALA A 72 13.68 4.90 -2.92
C ALA A 72 13.62 3.59 -2.12
N ALA A 73 12.47 2.90 -2.15
CA ALA A 73 12.31 1.60 -1.50
C ALA A 73 13.28 0.54 -2.06
N ASN A 74 13.52 0.52 -3.37
CA ASN A 74 14.52 -0.36 -4.00
C ASN A 74 15.94 -0.08 -3.52
N VAL A 75 16.31 1.18 -3.26
CA VAL A 75 17.60 1.52 -2.64
C VAL A 75 17.69 0.94 -1.24
N GLY A 76 16.61 1.04 -0.45
CA GLY A 76 16.52 0.43 0.87
C GLY A 76 16.70 -1.10 0.83
N LEU A 77 15.92 -1.80 -0.01
CA LEU A 77 16.02 -3.26 -0.19
C LEU A 77 17.42 -3.73 -0.58
N LYS A 78 18.07 -2.98 -1.47
CA LYS A 78 19.43 -3.30 -1.96
C LYS A 78 20.48 -3.16 -0.87
N ASN A 79 20.34 -2.18 0.02
CA ASN A 79 21.32 -1.82 1.03
C ASN A 79 21.05 -2.41 2.41
N ALA A 80 19.88 -3.02 2.63
CA ALA A 80 19.50 -3.70 3.86
C ALA A 80 20.46 -4.85 4.16
N ARG A 81 20.89 -4.98 5.42
CA ARG A 81 21.80 -6.02 5.92
C ARG A 81 21.11 -7.00 6.85
N GLY A 82 19.94 -6.63 7.36
CA GLY A 82 19.13 -7.43 8.26
C GLY A 82 18.52 -8.64 7.56
N ARG A 83 18.24 -9.66 8.34
CA ARG A 83 17.49 -10.82 7.90
C ARG A 83 16.05 -10.48 7.59
N TYR A 84 15.47 -9.57 8.35
CA TYR A 84 14.11 -9.09 8.16
C TYR A 84 14.11 -7.62 7.76
N ILE A 85 13.07 -7.22 7.02
CA ILE A 85 12.81 -5.82 6.71
C ILE A 85 11.47 -5.38 7.30
N ALA A 86 11.44 -4.14 7.79
CA ALA A 86 10.23 -3.38 8.09
C ALA A 86 10.29 -2.06 7.32
N THR A 87 9.15 -1.56 6.85
CA THR A 87 9.04 -0.21 6.30
C THR A 87 8.31 0.68 7.28
N VAL A 88 8.79 1.89 7.47
CA VAL A 88 8.13 2.92 8.30
C VAL A 88 8.11 4.21 7.50
N ASP A 89 6.92 4.74 7.25
CA ASP A 89 6.78 5.99 6.50
C ASP A 89 7.33 7.17 7.30
N SER A 90 7.90 8.16 6.64
CA SER A 90 8.69 9.23 7.25
C SER A 90 7.89 10.24 8.08
N ASP A 91 6.58 10.11 8.11
CA ASP A 91 5.66 10.95 8.87
C ASP A 91 4.83 10.16 9.90
N ASP A 92 5.06 8.84 10.02
CA ASP A 92 4.32 7.95 10.89
C ASP A 92 5.05 7.66 12.21
N ILE A 93 4.35 7.00 13.12
CA ILE A 93 4.87 6.59 14.44
C ILE A 93 4.62 5.09 14.64
N ILE A 94 5.58 4.41 15.23
CA ILE A 94 5.43 3.02 15.65
C ILE A 94 5.43 2.93 17.21
N GLU A 95 4.68 1.97 17.72
CA GLU A 95 4.77 1.62 19.16
C GLU A 95 6.15 1.03 19.47
N PRO A 96 6.74 1.34 20.62
CA PRO A 96 8.05 0.82 20.99
C PRO A 96 8.16 -0.71 20.94
N THR A 97 7.05 -1.42 21.13
CA THR A 97 6.99 -2.89 21.14
C THR A 97 6.72 -3.50 19.76
N MET A 98 6.54 -2.72 18.69
CA MET A 98 6.15 -3.22 17.36
C MET A 98 7.16 -4.24 16.84
N LEU A 99 8.43 -3.87 16.74
CA LEU A 99 9.47 -4.74 16.17
C LEU A 99 9.63 -6.02 17.00
N GLU A 100 9.68 -5.91 18.31
CA GLU A 100 9.80 -7.06 19.22
C GLU A 100 8.61 -8.01 19.11
N THR A 101 7.40 -7.45 19.02
CA THR A 101 6.16 -8.24 18.89
C THR A 101 6.14 -9.02 17.58
N LEU A 102 6.40 -8.35 16.46
CA LEU A 102 6.40 -8.98 15.14
C LEU A 102 7.54 -10.01 15.01
N TYR A 103 8.73 -9.70 15.53
CA TYR A 103 9.86 -10.63 15.54
C TYR A 103 9.55 -11.89 16.36
N ARG A 104 9.03 -11.73 17.58
CA ARG A 104 8.62 -12.86 18.41
C ARG A 104 7.57 -13.74 17.71
N GLN A 105 6.57 -13.13 17.07
CA GLN A 105 5.53 -13.86 16.34
C GLN A 105 6.13 -14.68 15.19
N ILE A 106 7.10 -14.15 14.46
CA ILE A 106 7.84 -14.89 13.44
C ILE A 106 8.57 -16.10 14.06
N GLN A 107 9.29 -15.90 15.17
CA GLN A 107 10.04 -16.98 15.82
C GLN A 107 9.12 -18.09 16.35
N GLU A 108 8.02 -17.72 17.00
CA GLU A 108 7.08 -18.67 17.62
C GLU A 108 6.22 -19.41 16.58
N SER A 109 5.79 -18.74 15.50
CA SER A 109 4.91 -19.33 14.49
C SER A 109 5.66 -20.11 13.41
N GLY A 110 6.95 -19.81 13.20
CA GLY A 110 7.73 -20.27 12.07
C GLY A 110 7.30 -19.66 10.73
N CYS A 111 6.49 -18.59 10.74
CA CYS A 111 6.15 -17.83 9.53
C CYS A 111 7.34 -16.96 9.10
N PRO A 112 7.57 -16.76 7.80
CA PRO A 112 8.59 -15.82 7.32
C PRO A 112 8.17 -14.35 7.43
N MET A 113 6.95 -14.09 7.86
CA MET A 113 6.36 -12.75 7.96
C MET A 113 5.41 -12.65 9.15
N ALA A 114 5.30 -11.43 9.70
CA ALA A 114 4.25 -11.07 10.65
C ALA A 114 3.69 -9.67 10.31
N ALA A 115 2.44 -9.43 10.72
CA ALA A 115 1.76 -8.15 10.49
C ALA A 115 0.94 -7.73 11.71
N CYS A 116 0.84 -6.41 11.94
CA CYS A 116 0.05 -5.80 13.00
C CYS A 116 -1.06 -4.90 12.45
N ALA A 117 -1.97 -4.47 13.31
CA ALA A 117 -2.95 -3.45 13.00
C ALA A 117 -2.34 -2.05 13.07
N GLY A 118 -3.00 -1.09 12.40
CA GLY A 118 -2.68 0.32 12.51
C GLY A 118 -3.93 1.16 12.71
N ASP A 119 -3.77 2.27 13.42
CA ASP A 119 -4.77 3.32 13.54
C ASP A 119 -4.32 4.62 12.86
N CYS A 120 -5.08 5.69 13.05
CA CYS A 120 -4.77 6.97 12.44
C CYS A 120 -4.64 8.05 13.51
N ILE A 121 -3.60 8.87 13.36
CA ILE A 121 -3.33 10.05 14.19
C ILE A 121 -3.40 11.34 13.35
N ASP A 122 -3.67 12.48 14.00
CA ASP A 122 -3.60 13.80 13.36
C ASP A 122 -2.15 14.30 13.22
N GLY A 123 -1.97 15.50 12.67
CA GLY A 123 -0.65 16.13 12.53
C GLY A 123 0.09 16.34 13.86
N GLN A 124 -0.62 16.40 14.97
CA GLN A 124 -0.08 16.57 16.33
C GLN A 124 0.18 15.23 17.05
N GLY A 125 -0.21 14.11 16.46
CA GLY A 125 -0.05 12.77 17.05
C GLY A 125 -1.22 12.32 17.92
N ASN A 126 -2.36 13.03 17.92
CA ASN A 126 -3.53 12.59 18.67
C ASN A 126 -4.36 11.60 17.82
N PRO A 127 -5.06 10.65 18.45
CA PRO A 127 -5.97 9.75 17.74
C PRO A 127 -6.98 10.53 16.88
N LEU A 128 -7.18 10.12 15.62
CA LEU A 128 -8.08 10.78 14.69
C LEU A 128 -9.44 10.07 14.67
N PRO A 129 -10.48 10.63 15.33
CA PRO A 129 -11.79 10.01 15.38
C PRO A 129 -12.44 9.92 13.97
N GLY A 130 -13.12 8.79 13.71
CA GLY A 130 -13.86 8.60 12.47
C GLY A 130 -12.99 8.07 11.30
N TYR A 131 -11.72 7.84 11.50
CA TYR A 131 -10.88 7.12 10.56
C TYR A 131 -11.02 5.60 10.76
N ASN A 132 -11.18 4.86 9.68
CA ASN A 132 -11.26 3.40 9.79
C ASN A 132 -9.87 2.81 10.09
N PRO A 133 -9.73 2.04 11.17
CA PRO A 133 -8.46 1.41 11.47
C PRO A 133 -8.10 0.36 10.42
N VAL A 134 -6.81 0.16 10.21
CA VAL A 134 -6.27 -0.91 9.35
C VAL A 134 -6.17 -2.19 10.17
N VAL A 135 -7.18 -3.02 10.07
CA VAL A 135 -7.29 -4.29 10.79
C VAL A 135 -7.53 -5.45 9.81
N CYS A 136 -7.20 -6.67 10.22
CA CYS A 136 -7.50 -7.88 9.48
C CYS A 136 -8.66 -8.64 10.13
N SER A 137 -9.56 -9.21 9.36
CA SER A 137 -10.57 -10.12 9.88
C SER A 137 -9.97 -11.48 10.30
N LEU A 138 -8.75 -11.78 9.83
CA LEU A 138 -8.02 -13.01 10.10
C LEU A 138 -6.88 -12.74 11.11
N THR A 139 -6.70 -13.65 12.06
CA THR A 139 -5.63 -13.57 13.06
C THR A 139 -4.90 -14.91 13.17
N GLY A 140 -3.66 -14.86 13.68
CA GLY A 140 -2.80 -16.04 13.77
C GLY A 140 -2.10 -16.39 12.46
N LYS A 141 -1.68 -17.63 12.32
CA LYS A 141 -0.97 -18.11 11.13
C LYS A 141 -1.94 -18.44 10.01
N ILE A 142 -1.78 -17.80 8.86
CA ILE A 142 -2.63 -17.96 7.67
C ILE A 142 -1.80 -18.07 6.39
N ASP A 143 -2.42 -18.51 5.28
CA ASP A 143 -1.87 -18.31 3.94
C ASP A 143 -1.81 -16.80 3.67
N ALA A 144 -0.65 -16.29 3.25
CA ALA A 144 -0.47 -14.85 3.09
C ALA A 144 -1.33 -14.27 1.96
N LEU A 145 -1.71 -15.02 0.93
CA LEU A 145 -2.61 -14.56 -0.12
C LEU A 145 -4.06 -14.40 0.36
N GLU A 146 -4.46 -15.05 1.48
CA GLU A 146 -5.77 -14.82 2.10
C GLU A 146 -5.95 -13.36 2.57
N LEU A 147 -4.86 -12.63 2.79
CA LEU A 147 -4.92 -11.20 3.06
C LEU A 147 -5.49 -10.39 1.89
N PHE A 148 -5.31 -10.84 0.65
CA PHE A 148 -5.96 -10.22 -0.51
C PHE A 148 -7.44 -10.52 -0.55
N ARG A 149 -7.86 -11.74 -0.16
CA ARG A 149 -9.28 -12.07 0.00
C ARG A 149 -9.93 -11.15 1.04
N ASP A 150 -9.29 -11.00 2.19
CA ASP A 150 -9.76 -10.10 3.26
C ASP A 150 -9.87 -8.66 2.75
N ALA A 151 -8.83 -8.12 2.12
CA ALA A 151 -8.81 -6.76 1.60
C ALA A 151 -9.90 -6.50 0.54
N PHE A 152 -10.11 -7.43 -0.39
CA PHE A 152 -11.14 -7.29 -1.42
C PHE A 152 -12.57 -7.41 -0.85
N SER A 153 -12.76 -8.18 0.21
CA SER A 153 -14.06 -8.40 0.84
C SER A 153 -14.45 -7.27 1.79
N THR A 154 -13.52 -6.82 2.62
CA THR A 154 -13.75 -5.84 3.68
C THR A 154 -13.43 -4.40 3.25
N GLY A 155 -12.56 -4.23 2.26
CA GLY A 155 -11.97 -2.94 1.89
C GLY A 155 -10.81 -2.52 2.80
N SER A 156 -10.40 -3.36 3.73
CA SER A 156 -9.22 -3.12 4.57
C SER A 156 -7.93 -3.28 3.76
N PHE A 157 -7.01 -2.34 3.93
CA PHE A 157 -5.68 -2.41 3.29
C PHE A 157 -4.63 -3.11 4.15
N TYR A 158 -5.00 -3.80 5.22
CA TYR A 158 -4.08 -4.53 6.09
C TYR A 158 -3.11 -5.45 5.31
N GLY A 159 -3.63 -6.20 4.35
CA GLY A 159 -2.83 -7.10 3.53
C GLY A 159 -1.88 -6.38 2.57
N PRO A 160 -2.38 -5.50 1.71
CA PRO A 160 -1.60 -4.83 0.67
C PRO A 160 -0.56 -3.81 1.16
N LEU A 161 -0.66 -3.29 2.39
CA LEU A 161 0.30 -2.30 2.92
C LEU A 161 1.60 -2.96 3.38
N SER A 162 2.73 -2.27 3.22
CA SER A 162 4.05 -2.76 3.65
C SER A 162 4.41 -2.34 5.08
N TRP A 163 3.98 -1.15 5.51
CA TRP A 163 4.41 -0.52 6.76
C TRP A 163 3.99 -1.25 8.04
N ASN A 164 2.99 -2.10 8.01
CA ASN A 164 2.52 -2.87 9.15
C ASN A 164 3.14 -4.27 9.26
N LYS A 165 4.26 -4.51 8.60
CA LYS A 165 4.83 -5.86 8.45
C LYS A 165 6.32 -5.93 8.79
N LEU A 166 6.69 -7.11 9.28
CA LEU A 166 8.08 -7.58 9.31
C LEU A 166 8.19 -8.78 8.35
N ILE A 167 9.10 -8.72 7.39
CA ILE A 167 9.20 -9.67 6.27
C ILE A 167 10.63 -10.19 6.14
N ASP A 168 10.82 -11.51 6.02
CA ASP A 168 12.13 -12.09 5.68
C ASP A 168 12.57 -11.58 4.29
N ILE A 169 13.69 -10.88 4.25
CA ILE A 169 14.21 -10.21 3.05
C ILE A 169 14.47 -11.15 1.89
N ARG A 170 14.70 -12.46 2.17
CA ARG A 170 14.90 -13.49 1.16
C ARG A 170 13.70 -13.65 0.25
N LEU A 171 12.49 -13.35 0.73
CA LEU A 171 11.28 -13.39 -0.09
C LEU A 171 11.31 -12.38 -1.26
N PHE A 172 12.07 -11.30 -1.11
CA PHE A 172 12.35 -10.36 -2.19
C PHE A 172 13.58 -10.80 -2.99
N ARG A 173 14.69 -11.06 -2.32
CA ARG A 173 16.00 -11.26 -2.97
C ARG A 173 16.08 -12.54 -3.78
N ASP A 174 15.65 -13.67 -3.22
CA ASP A 174 15.76 -14.98 -3.88
C ASP A 174 14.86 -15.09 -5.11
N ARG A 175 13.81 -14.25 -5.17
CA ARG A 175 12.87 -14.18 -6.29
C ARG A 175 13.11 -12.99 -7.23
N GLY A 176 14.11 -12.15 -6.93
CA GLY A 176 14.41 -10.95 -7.71
C GLY A 176 13.25 -9.94 -7.75
N ILE A 177 12.44 -9.87 -6.69
CA ILE A 177 11.29 -8.96 -6.62
C ILE A 177 11.80 -7.57 -6.24
N LEU A 178 11.44 -6.59 -7.07
CA LEU A 178 11.68 -5.16 -6.85
C LEU A 178 10.37 -4.40 -7.08
N TYR A 179 10.27 -3.23 -6.45
CA TYR A 179 9.19 -2.27 -6.70
C TYR A 179 9.27 -1.73 -8.13
N ASP A 180 8.13 -1.54 -8.79
CA ASP A 180 8.09 -0.93 -10.13
C ASP A 180 8.28 0.59 -10.01
N GLU A 181 9.45 1.07 -10.44
CA GLU A 181 9.82 2.49 -10.36
C GLU A 181 8.96 3.42 -11.24
N LYS A 182 8.09 2.86 -12.06
CA LYS A 182 7.09 3.64 -12.82
C LYS A 182 5.86 3.97 -12.00
N MET A 183 5.62 3.26 -10.90
CA MET A 183 4.49 3.48 -10.02
C MET A 183 4.81 4.55 -8.98
N PHE A 184 3.86 5.48 -8.81
CA PHE A 184 3.93 6.52 -7.79
C PHE A 184 2.95 6.26 -6.64
N TYR A 185 1.80 5.62 -6.93
CA TYR A 185 0.81 5.19 -5.94
C TYR A 185 0.71 3.68 -5.93
N GLY A 186 0.45 3.12 -4.75
CA GLY A 186 0.28 1.67 -4.58
C GLY A 186 1.54 0.86 -4.90
N ASP A 187 2.70 1.50 -4.88
CA ASP A 187 3.99 0.86 -5.18
C ASP A 187 4.28 -0.31 -4.26
N ASP A 188 4.08 -0.16 -2.96
CA ASP A 188 4.25 -1.23 -1.97
C ASP A 188 3.28 -2.40 -2.22
N ALA A 189 2.01 -2.11 -2.41
CA ALA A 189 0.98 -3.08 -2.70
C ALA A 189 1.22 -3.82 -4.02
N SER A 190 1.89 -3.19 -4.99
CA SER A 190 2.14 -3.75 -6.32
C SER A 190 3.02 -5.01 -6.31
N VAL A 191 3.82 -5.24 -5.28
CA VAL A 191 4.76 -6.37 -5.20
C VAL A 191 4.35 -7.45 -4.20
N LEU A 192 3.54 -7.10 -3.18
CA LEU A 192 3.30 -8.00 -2.05
C LEU A 192 2.57 -9.29 -2.44
N HIS A 193 1.73 -9.30 -3.45
CA HIS A 193 1.11 -10.54 -3.94
C HIS A 193 2.14 -11.57 -4.42
N ARG A 194 3.25 -11.10 -5.03
CA ARG A 194 4.37 -11.98 -5.44
C ARG A 194 5.21 -12.42 -4.25
N VAL A 195 5.43 -11.53 -3.28
CA VAL A 195 6.14 -11.85 -2.03
C VAL A 195 5.38 -12.89 -1.22
N PHE A 196 4.06 -12.80 -1.18
CA PHE A 196 3.18 -13.68 -0.39
C PHE A 196 2.93 -15.05 -1.02
N GLU A 197 3.17 -15.22 -2.31
CA GLU A 197 2.91 -16.46 -3.02
C GLU A 197 3.60 -17.66 -2.38
N GLY A 198 2.77 -18.65 -1.95
CA GLY A 198 3.25 -19.87 -1.31
C GLY A 198 3.82 -19.68 0.10
N GLN A 199 3.52 -18.54 0.74
CA GLN A 199 4.00 -18.21 2.07
C GLN A 199 2.88 -18.18 3.10
N THR A 200 3.26 -18.31 4.37
CA THR A 200 2.39 -18.03 5.52
C THR A 200 2.81 -16.73 6.19
N ILE A 201 1.83 -16.07 6.83
CA ILE A 201 2.05 -14.87 7.63
C ILE A 201 1.33 -15.03 8.98
N TYR A 202 1.91 -14.45 10.03
CA TYR A 202 1.22 -14.34 11.31
C TYR A 202 0.59 -12.96 11.46
N CYS A 203 -0.73 -12.91 11.68
CA CYS A 203 -1.48 -11.66 11.78
C CYS A 203 -1.94 -11.40 13.22
N THR A 204 -1.77 -10.17 13.67
CA THR A 204 -2.34 -9.68 14.94
C THR A 204 -3.09 -8.38 14.74
N ASN A 205 -4.15 -8.16 15.52
CA ASN A 205 -4.88 -6.89 15.56
C ASN A 205 -4.42 -5.98 16.73
N GLN A 206 -3.19 -6.16 17.21
CA GLN A 206 -2.57 -5.17 18.09
C GLN A 206 -2.24 -3.93 17.25
N PHE A 207 -2.68 -2.76 17.74
CA PHE A 207 -2.40 -1.47 17.14
C PHE A 207 -0.97 -1.04 17.49
N LEU A 208 -0.03 -1.30 16.58
CA LEU A 208 1.39 -1.05 16.79
C LEU A 208 1.97 -0.05 15.80
N TYR A 209 1.14 0.44 14.87
CA TYR A 209 1.50 1.43 13.87
C TYR A 209 0.46 2.55 13.84
N HIS A 210 0.91 3.82 13.81
CA HIS A 210 0.08 5.02 13.83
C HIS A 210 0.30 5.82 12.56
N TYR A 211 -0.62 5.65 11.60
CA TYR A 211 -0.61 6.39 10.34
C TYR A 211 -0.99 7.86 10.58
N ARG A 212 -0.12 8.79 10.16
CA ARG A 212 -0.37 10.22 10.33
C ARG A 212 -1.12 10.82 9.14
N SER A 213 -2.35 11.29 9.40
CA SER A 213 -3.12 12.07 8.42
C SER A 213 -2.71 13.55 8.49
N ARG A 214 -2.20 14.07 7.38
CA ARG A 214 -1.77 15.47 7.26
C ARG A 214 -2.22 16.10 5.94
N GLN A 215 -2.28 17.43 5.93
CA GLN A 215 -2.49 18.17 4.68
C GLN A 215 -1.29 17.91 3.74
N GLY A 216 -1.60 17.68 2.45
CA GLY A 216 -0.56 17.36 1.45
C GLY A 216 -0.13 15.89 1.41
N SER A 217 -0.72 15.00 2.24
CA SER A 217 -0.51 13.56 2.11
C SER A 217 -0.88 13.09 0.71
N MET A 218 -0.11 12.15 0.17
CA MET A 218 -0.37 11.52 -1.13
C MET A 218 -1.78 10.89 -1.18
N THR A 219 -2.26 10.40 -0.06
CA THR A 219 -3.59 9.76 0.07
C THR A 219 -4.75 10.74 0.15
N ALA A 220 -4.51 12.09 0.12
CA ALA A 220 -5.55 13.11 0.17
C ALA A 220 -6.72 12.79 -0.77
N LEU A 221 -7.96 13.06 -0.31
CA LEU A 221 -9.21 12.68 -0.97
C LEU A 221 -9.44 13.31 -2.36
N THR A 222 -8.73 14.38 -2.72
CA THR A 222 -8.85 15.02 -4.03
C THR A 222 -8.29 14.13 -5.14
N PHE A 223 -9.04 13.99 -6.24
CA PHE A 223 -8.60 13.25 -7.39
C PHE A 223 -7.29 13.82 -7.97
N ASN A 224 -6.31 12.93 -8.14
CA ASN A 224 -5.03 13.20 -8.80
C ASN A 224 -4.85 12.11 -9.89
N PRO A 225 -4.49 12.48 -11.15
CA PRO A 225 -4.28 11.51 -12.22
C PRO A 225 -3.29 10.38 -11.90
N ARG A 226 -2.28 10.64 -11.07
CA ARG A 226 -1.33 9.61 -10.61
C ARG A 226 -1.99 8.48 -9.82
N LYS A 227 -3.17 8.71 -9.18
CA LYS A 227 -3.93 7.64 -8.51
C LYS A 227 -4.39 6.54 -9.46
N LEU A 228 -4.32 6.77 -10.77
CA LEU A 228 -4.60 5.72 -11.76
C LEU A 228 -3.56 4.59 -11.75
N ASP A 229 -2.40 4.78 -11.11
CA ASP A 229 -1.44 3.70 -10.85
C ASP A 229 -2.10 2.56 -10.06
N ASP A 230 -3.04 2.86 -9.15
CA ASP A 230 -3.84 1.85 -8.45
C ASP A 230 -4.56 0.91 -9.44
N LEU A 231 -5.04 1.42 -10.58
CA LEU A 231 -5.68 0.58 -11.58
C LEU A 231 -4.68 -0.36 -12.27
N THR A 232 -3.44 0.07 -12.45
CA THR A 232 -2.36 -0.80 -12.94
C THR A 232 -2.11 -1.91 -11.92
N MET A 233 -1.99 -1.57 -10.64
CA MET A 233 -1.78 -2.51 -9.54
C MET A 233 -2.94 -3.53 -9.45
N TYR A 234 -4.19 -3.07 -9.45
CA TYR A 234 -5.36 -3.98 -9.41
C TYR A 234 -5.45 -4.88 -10.64
N TYR A 235 -5.06 -4.39 -11.83
CA TYR A 235 -5.02 -5.21 -13.03
C TYR A 235 -3.94 -6.30 -12.92
N ASP A 236 -2.74 -5.96 -12.44
CA ASP A 236 -1.66 -6.93 -12.21
C ASP A 236 -2.10 -8.02 -11.21
N TRP A 237 -2.75 -7.65 -10.12
CA TRP A 237 -3.32 -8.61 -9.18
C TRP A 237 -4.36 -9.54 -9.83
N VAL A 238 -5.26 -8.99 -10.63
CA VAL A 238 -6.26 -9.79 -11.34
C VAL A 238 -5.59 -10.79 -12.28
N GLN A 239 -4.58 -10.38 -13.05
CA GLN A 239 -3.82 -11.27 -13.93
C GLN A 239 -3.05 -12.33 -13.14
N PHE A 240 -2.43 -11.94 -12.02
CA PHE A 240 -1.73 -12.87 -11.14
C PHE A 240 -2.66 -13.98 -10.63
N PHE A 241 -3.85 -13.63 -10.15
CA PHE A 241 -4.81 -14.61 -9.64
C PHE A 241 -5.52 -15.39 -10.75
N ALA A 242 -5.68 -14.82 -11.95
CA ALA A 242 -6.24 -15.53 -13.10
C ALA A 242 -5.42 -16.75 -13.51
N ALA A 243 -4.09 -16.66 -13.36
CA ALA A 243 -3.17 -17.75 -13.66
C ALA A 243 -3.11 -18.85 -12.57
N ARG A 244 -3.88 -18.71 -11.47
CA ARG A 244 -3.79 -19.57 -10.27
C ARG A 244 -5.17 -20.07 -9.84
N PRO A 245 -5.64 -21.20 -10.42
CA PRO A 245 -7.00 -21.74 -10.18
C PRO A 245 -7.36 -21.95 -8.70
N GLN A 246 -6.37 -22.26 -7.86
CA GLN A 246 -6.57 -22.44 -6.41
C GLN A 246 -7.05 -21.16 -5.72
N TYR A 247 -6.82 -19.98 -6.29
CA TYR A 247 -7.27 -18.68 -5.79
C TYR A 247 -8.43 -18.09 -6.61
N ALA A 248 -9.28 -18.93 -7.20
CA ALA A 248 -10.39 -18.49 -8.06
C ALA A 248 -11.38 -17.54 -7.35
N GLU A 249 -11.52 -17.65 -6.02
CA GLU A 249 -12.36 -16.73 -5.24
C GLU A 249 -11.71 -15.34 -5.18
N ILE A 250 -10.41 -15.27 -4.87
CA ILE A 250 -9.65 -14.02 -4.82
C ILE A 250 -9.66 -13.33 -6.20
N TYR A 251 -9.51 -14.11 -7.28
CA TYR A 251 -9.64 -13.61 -8.65
C TYR A 251 -11.00 -12.92 -8.89
N ARG A 252 -12.11 -13.57 -8.51
CA ARG A 252 -13.45 -12.98 -8.71
C ARG A 252 -13.65 -11.70 -7.88
N LEU A 253 -13.16 -11.67 -6.65
CA LEU A 253 -13.19 -10.49 -5.79
C LEU A 253 -12.33 -9.37 -6.40
N GLY A 254 -11.14 -9.68 -6.88
CA GLY A 254 -10.24 -8.74 -7.54
C GLY A 254 -10.85 -8.13 -8.81
N LEU A 255 -11.51 -8.94 -9.67
CA LEU A 255 -12.26 -8.45 -10.83
C LEU A 255 -13.31 -7.41 -10.43
N LYS A 256 -14.11 -7.73 -9.39
CA LYS A 256 -15.14 -6.82 -8.90
C LYS A 256 -14.53 -5.54 -8.34
N ARG A 257 -13.42 -5.66 -7.60
CA ARG A 257 -12.71 -4.53 -7.01
C ARG A 257 -12.10 -3.61 -8.07
N PHE A 258 -11.45 -4.18 -9.10
CA PHE A 258 -10.94 -3.40 -10.24
C PHE A 258 -12.04 -2.53 -10.87
N TRP A 259 -13.22 -3.10 -11.15
CA TRP A 259 -14.36 -2.35 -11.68
C TRP A 259 -14.83 -1.25 -10.74
N GLN A 260 -14.95 -1.53 -9.44
CA GLN A 260 -15.39 -0.56 -8.44
C GLN A 260 -14.42 0.64 -8.35
N VAL A 261 -13.11 0.38 -8.33
CA VAL A 261 -12.09 1.43 -8.25
C VAL A 261 -12.03 2.23 -9.55
N TYR A 262 -12.11 1.56 -10.72
CA TYR A 262 -12.18 2.25 -12.00
C TYR A 262 -13.39 3.22 -12.04
N TYR A 263 -14.55 2.72 -11.66
CA TYR A 263 -15.78 3.50 -11.63
C TYR A 263 -15.68 4.69 -10.66
N LEU A 264 -15.12 4.47 -9.48
CA LEU A 264 -14.87 5.51 -8.49
C LEU A 264 -13.96 6.62 -9.04
N PHE A 265 -12.81 6.27 -9.60
CA PHE A 265 -11.85 7.23 -10.13
C PHE A 265 -12.40 8.01 -11.32
N TYR A 266 -13.15 7.35 -12.20
CA TYR A 266 -13.83 8.02 -13.29
C TYR A 266 -14.81 9.10 -12.75
N HIS A 267 -15.59 8.76 -11.73
CA HIS A 267 -16.51 9.70 -11.09
C HIS A 267 -15.79 10.86 -10.43
N GLN A 268 -14.73 10.59 -9.67
CA GLN A 268 -13.92 11.63 -9.03
C GLN A 268 -13.29 12.58 -10.06
N ALA A 269 -12.79 12.06 -11.18
CA ALA A 269 -12.22 12.87 -12.25
C ALA A 269 -13.28 13.78 -12.91
N VAL A 270 -14.48 13.26 -13.14
CA VAL A 270 -15.60 14.06 -13.69
C VAL A 270 -16.03 15.14 -12.70
N GLN A 271 -16.20 14.80 -11.41
CA GLN A 271 -16.59 15.77 -10.37
C GLN A 271 -15.53 16.88 -10.20
N ALA A 272 -14.26 16.53 -10.30
CA ALA A 272 -13.16 17.50 -10.24
C ALA A 272 -12.98 18.32 -11.54
N GLY A 273 -13.79 18.07 -12.58
CA GLY A 273 -13.64 18.74 -13.89
C GLY A 273 -12.36 18.36 -14.66
N LYS A 274 -11.68 17.28 -14.26
CA LYS A 274 -10.36 16.87 -14.79
C LYS A 274 -10.43 15.82 -15.90
N MET A 275 -11.62 15.42 -16.36
CA MET A 275 -11.73 14.34 -17.34
C MET A 275 -11.05 14.64 -18.69
N ALA A 276 -11.07 15.89 -19.16
CA ALA A 276 -10.39 16.26 -20.39
C ALA A 276 -8.88 16.04 -20.30
N ASP A 277 -8.30 16.43 -19.15
CA ASP A 277 -6.85 16.32 -18.90
C ASP A 277 -6.41 14.86 -18.66
N CYS A 278 -7.33 14.02 -18.16
CA CYS A 278 -7.03 12.64 -17.76
C CYS A 278 -7.46 11.60 -18.81
N HIS A 279 -8.10 12.00 -19.90
CA HIS A 279 -8.64 11.05 -20.88
C HIS A 279 -7.58 10.06 -21.40
N GLN A 280 -6.38 10.56 -21.72
CA GLN A 280 -5.27 9.70 -22.18
C GLN A 280 -4.80 8.74 -21.08
N ALA A 281 -4.77 9.19 -19.82
CA ALA A 281 -4.36 8.34 -18.69
C ALA A 281 -5.39 7.23 -18.40
N PHE A 282 -6.69 7.48 -18.62
CA PHE A 282 -7.73 6.45 -18.48
C PHE A 282 -7.75 5.43 -19.61
N ALA A 283 -7.24 5.78 -20.78
CA ALA A 283 -7.39 4.95 -21.99
C ALA A 283 -6.86 3.51 -21.83
N PRO A 284 -5.63 3.26 -21.34
CA PRO A 284 -5.11 1.90 -21.15
C PRO A 284 -5.96 1.11 -20.15
N HIS A 285 -6.41 1.73 -19.07
CA HIS A 285 -7.24 1.06 -18.07
C HIS A 285 -8.65 0.76 -18.57
N PHE A 286 -9.15 1.54 -19.54
CA PHE A 286 -10.41 1.24 -20.21
C PHE A 286 -10.31 0.01 -21.10
N GLU A 287 -9.17 -0.19 -21.77
CA GLU A 287 -8.92 -1.42 -22.53
C GLU A 287 -8.81 -2.63 -21.58
N HIS A 288 -8.13 -2.49 -20.44
CA HIS A 288 -8.12 -3.51 -19.39
C HIS A 288 -9.55 -3.83 -18.89
N LEU A 289 -10.40 -2.81 -18.70
CA LEU A 289 -11.79 -3.02 -18.28
C LEU A 289 -12.60 -3.79 -19.35
N LYS A 290 -12.38 -3.48 -20.63
CA LYS A 290 -13.02 -4.22 -21.74
C LYS A 290 -12.58 -5.70 -21.73
N GLU A 291 -11.29 -5.96 -21.61
CA GLU A 291 -10.73 -7.31 -21.51
C GLU A 291 -11.37 -8.09 -20.34
N LEU A 292 -11.41 -7.49 -19.15
CA LEU A 292 -11.95 -8.09 -17.94
C LEU A 292 -13.49 -8.15 -17.90
N SER A 293 -14.19 -7.48 -18.81
CA SER A 293 -15.65 -7.34 -18.78
C SER A 293 -16.39 -8.68 -18.90
N ARG A 294 -15.89 -9.59 -19.75
CA ARG A 294 -16.51 -10.90 -19.97
C ARG A 294 -16.49 -11.77 -18.71
N PRO A 295 -15.32 -12.03 -18.05
CA PRO A 295 -15.30 -12.76 -16.79
C PRO A 295 -16.02 -12.02 -15.68
N LEU A 296 -15.96 -10.69 -15.61
CA LEU A 296 -16.66 -9.88 -14.62
C LEU A 296 -18.19 -10.08 -14.70
N LEU A 297 -18.76 -10.06 -15.90
CA LEU A 297 -20.20 -10.30 -16.11
C LEU A 297 -20.64 -11.74 -15.83
N ALA A 298 -19.75 -12.72 -16.10
CA ALA A 298 -20.08 -14.13 -16.02
C ALA A 298 -19.87 -14.73 -14.61
N GLN A 299 -18.82 -14.29 -13.88
CA GLN A 299 -18.31 -15.04 -12.72
C GLN A 299 -18.44 -14.30 -11.39
N CYS A 300 -18.68 -12.96 -11.39
CA CYS A 300 -18.62 -12.17 -10.16
C CYS A 300 -19.94 -11.97 -9.43
N GLY A 301 -20.99 -12.70 -9.81
CA GLY A 301 -22.30 -12.65 -9.13
C GLY A 301 -22.95 -11.26 -9.13
N LEU A 302 -22.66 -10.43 -10.15
CA LEU A 302 -23.22 -9.09 -10.27
C LEU A 302 -24.75 -9.14 -10.39
N SER A 303 -25.43 -8.23 -9.68
CA SER A 303 -26.86 -8.00 -9.85
C SER A 303 -27.19 -7.53 -11.27
N ILE A 304 -28.46 -7.65 -11.67
CA ILE A 304 -28.94 -7.14 -12.97
C ILE A 304 -28.59 -5.66 -13.13
N GLY A 305 -28.78 -4.87 -12.08
CA GLY A 305 -28.46 -3.44 -12.10
C GLY A 305 -26.97 -3.15 -12.30
N GLU A 306 -26.08 -3.92 -11.65
CA GLU A 306 -24.61 -3.80 -11.83
C GLU A 306 -24.21 -4.21 -13.24
N LYS A 307 -24.76 -5.31 -13.79
CA LYS A 307 -24.51 -5.74 -15.16
C LYS A 307 -24.94 -4.70 -16.19
N LEU A 308 -26.10 -4.09 -16.01
CA LEU A 308 -26.56 -3.02 -16.89
C LEU A 308 -25.68 -1.77 -16.78
N ARG A 309 -25.27 -1.41 -15.56
CA ARG A 309 -24.36 -0.27 -15.34
C ARG A 309 -23.01 -0.49 -16.03
N LEU A 310 -22.41 -1.66 -15.87
CA LEU A 310 -21.15 -2.00 -16.54
C LEU A 310 -21.29 -1.95 -18.05
N ARG A 311 -22.32 -2.57 -18.64
CA ARG A 311 -22.56 -2.55 -20.09
C ARG A 311 -22.76 -1.14 -20.62
N LEU A 312 -23.54 -0.33 -19.93
CA LEU A 312 -23.75 1.07 -20.29
C LEU A 312 -22.45 1.87 -20.22
N PHE A 313 -21.66 1.63 -19.18
CA PHE A 313 -20.37 2.28 -18.99
C PHE A 313 -19.39 1.91 -20.12
N LEU A 314 -19.31 0.63 -20.49
CA LEU A 314 -18.48 0.16 -21.62
C LEU A 314 -18.93 0.75 -22.97
N PHE A 315 -20.24 0.98 -23.14
CA PHE A 315 -20.78 1.61 -24.33
C PHE A 315 -20.54 3.12 -24.37
N ASN A 316 -20.85 3.81 -23.27
CA ASN A 316 -20.66 5.27 -23.15
C ASN A 316 -20.50 5.68 -21.67
N PRO A 317 -19.26 5.86 -21.19
CA PRO A 317 -18.98 6.24 -19.81
C PRO A 317 -19.66 7.54 -19.38
N ALA A 318 -19.72 8.56 -20.27
CA ALA A 318 -20.32 9.85 -19.95
C ALA A 318 -21.84 9.74 -19.77
N LEU A 319 -22.52 8.94 -20.59
CA LEU A 319 -23.95 8.67 -20.46
C LEU A 319 -24.23 7.89 -19.16
N ALA A 320 -23.41 6.88 -18.88
CA ALA A 320 -23.52 6.10 -17.62
C ALA A 320 -23.41 6.98 -16.40
N TYR A 321 -22.47 7.93 -16.39
CA TYR A 321 -22.30 8.91 -15.33
C TYR A 321 -23.55 9.79 -15.16
N LYS A 322 -24.05 10.39 -16.25
CA LYS A 322 -25.23 11.25 -16.23
C LYS A 322 -26.46 10.55 -15.66
N LEU A 323 -26.71 9.31 -16.07
CA LEU A 323 -27.85 8.51 -15.59
C LEU A 323 -27.70 8.10 -14.12
N ALA A 324 -26.46 7.80 -13.66
CA ALA A 324 -26.22 7.51 -12.25
C ALA A 324 -26.50 8.72 -11.35
N ARG A 325 -26.12 9.92 -11.80
CA ARG A 325 -26.37 11.17 -11.07
C ARG A 325 -27.87 11.49 -10.97
N LEU A 326 -28.63 11.27 -12.05
CA LEU A 326 -30.09 11.51 -12.06
C LEU A 326 -30.85 10.57 -11.09
N ARG A 327 -30.33 9.37 -10.85
CA ARG A 327 -30.94 8.40 -9.93
C ARG A 327 -30.58 8.60 -8.46
N GLY A 328 -29.83 9.64 -8.11
CA GLY A 328 -29.40 9.91 -6.73
C GLY A 328 -28.43 8.87 -6.15
N ASN A 329 -27.92 7.94 -6.98
CA ASN A 329 -26.97 6.89 -6.56
C ASN A 329 -25.53 7.38 -6.35
N LEU A 330 -25.33 8.70 -6.38
CA LEU A 330 -24.08 9.36 -6.06
C LEU A 330 -24.40 10.34 -4.94
N SER A 331 -24.29 9.87 -3.69
CA SER A 331 -24.21 10.77 -2.53
C SER A 331 -23.06 11.75 -2.76
N LYS A 332 -23.31 12.98 -2.34
CA LYS A 332 -22.40 14.12 -2.41
C LYS A 332 -21.04 13.82 -1.78
#